data_67878ac13ea7f373368cdd8eb5742c0b
#
_entry.id   67878ac13ea7f373368cdd8eb5742c0b
#
_cell.length_a   1.000
_cell.length_b   1.000
_cell.length_c   1.000
_cell.angle_alpha   90.00
_cell.angle_beta   90.00
_cell.angle_gamma   90.00
#
_symmetry.space_group_name_H-M   'P 1'
#
loop_
_entity.id
_entity.type
_entity.pdbx_description
1 polymer ?
#
loop_
_entity_poly.entity_id
_entity_poly.type
_entity_poly.pdbx_seq_one_letter_code
_entity_poly.pdbx_strand_id
1 'polypeptide(L)'
;MKQINFKNESFLIIAVYFFLVIFSFPSICFADSSAEQLEREPIDVVMTYVDLTDPKLQKDRKSRIKKEEDNDELKYSVRSILKNIPWIRKIHIITPNDKVKYFKDKDLISDKISYIKDEDLLGFKSSSSITIEFNLWKLKKFGVTNNFIYMNDDFFIGKSIKKSDFFYVNNNKVVPYVIYNLGLNNNKYDTINDEYKHYKKIVAHQNAHLASSFHYQRMSSFMLLYKILGKNIFVPSESLWHCPHNALGENLDELKETYDAVKNNYEYADSCLNAEKRNNKALQHQTFYSFYMLNKHKRKVKKLKIGYTDLISVAYANFNVPLFCINASANINYSDDNYAYAKIVMERLFPKPTPYEKVEINNGTYVIESALEKGKVWDIDSASNENGANLRLWKANGTDAQKFSIRVQSDGTYTIEPLCSHKRIDVWGAGKSCGTNIWQYEKNGSSAQKWYLVPVGKGYFYINPACNNLCADVDSANSKSGTNIRCWDPNGSKAQKFKFIKVK
;
A
#
# COMPACT_ATOMS: atom_id res chain seq x y z
N MET A 1 -16.64 63.12 69.59
CA MET A 1 -16.08 63.14 68.24
C MET A 1 -15.88 61.71 67.78
N LYS A 2 -16.77 61.21 66.89
CA LYS A 2 -16.81 59.83 66.47
C LYS A 2 -16.07 59.72 65.12
N GLN A 3 -15.03 58.94 65.08
CA GLN A 3 -14.45 58.46 63.83
C GLN A 3 -15.22 57.19 63.44
N ILE A 4 -15.91 57.20 62.32
CA ILE A 4 -16.62 56.09 61.77
C ILE A 4 -15.63 55.39 60.83
N ASN A 5 -15.37 54.12 61.10
CA ASN A 5 -14.43 53.28 60.43
C ASN A 5 -15.10 52.65 59.14
N PHE A 6 -14.95 53.32 58.02
CA PHE A 6 -15.47 52.87 56.72
C PHE A 6 -14.45 51.98 55.97
N LYS A 7 -13.96 50.91 56.56
CA LYS A 7 -13.01 50.02 55.84
C LYS A 7 -13.40 48.57 55.73
N ASN A 8 -14.47 48.06 56.37
CA ASN A 8 -14.77 46.65 56.38
C ASN A 8 -15.94 46.23 55.49
N GLU A 9 -16.80 47.12 55.06
CA GLU A 9 -17.94 46.74 54.22
C GLU A 9 -17.57 46.60 52.71
N SER A 10 -16.61 47.37 52.23
CA SER A 10 -16.17 47.31 50.84
C SER A 10 -15.41 46.01 50.52
N PHE A 11 -14.72 45.45 51.50
CA PHE A 11 -14.02 44.18 51.32
C PHE A 11 -14.99 42.98 51.30
N LEU A 12 -16.07 43.05 52.03
CA LEU A 12 -17.05 41.97 52.07
C LEU A 12 -17.89 41.92 50.76
N ILE A 13 -18.21 43.06 50.20
CA ILE A 13 -18.97 43.16 48.94
C ILE A 13 -18.08 42.71 47.77
N ILE A 14 -16.79 43.02 47.75
CA ILE A 14 -15.87 42.54 46.70
C ILE A 14 -15.63 41.04 46.82
N ALA A 15 -15.50 40.50 48.04
CA ALA A 15 -15.32 39.08 48.26
C ALA A 15 -16.59 38.28 47.86
N VAL A 16 -17.79 38.79 48.14
CA VAL A 16 -19.06 38.12 47.72
C VAL A 16 -19.25 38.21 46.22
N TYR A 17 -18.87 39.33 45.56
CA TYR A 17 -18.89 39.43 44.10
C TYR A 17 -17.85 38.51 43.43
N PHE A 18 -16.66 38.37 44.01
CA PHE A 18 -15.65 37.46 43.51
C PHE A 18 -16.06 35.99 43.70
N PHE A 19 -16.72 35.64 44.82
CA PHE A 19 -17.25 34.29 45.06
C PHE A 19 -18.46 33.99 44.16
N LEU A 20 -19.36 34.96 43.93
CA LEU A 20 -20.52 34.77 43.01
C LEU A 20 -20.09 34.71 41.55
N VAL A 21 -19.01 35.40 41.14
CA VAL A 21 -18.46 35.31 39.80
C VAL A 21 -17.73 33.99 39.57
N ILE A 22 -17.10 33.39 40.64
CA ILE A 22 -16.44 32.09 40.52
C ILE A 22 -17.45 30.91 40.49
N PHE A 23 -18.62 31.06 41.12
CA PHE A 23 -19.67 30.03 41.09
C PHE A 23 -20.76 30.21 40.01
N SER A 24 -20.74 31.32 39.28
CA SER A 24 -21.64 31.58 38.16
C SER A 24 -21.01 31.41 36.79
N PHE A 25 -19.78 30.86 36.70
CA PHE A 25 -19.39 30.24 35.44
C PHE A 25 -20.21 28.95 35.32
N PRO A 26 -21.21 28.86 34.41
CA PRO A 26 -21.67 27.56 33.98
C PRO A 26 -20.40 26.84 33.58
N SER A 27 -20.24 25.59 33.97
CA SER A 27 -19.29 24.68 33.35
C SER A 27 -19.55 24.84 31.87
N ILE A 28 -18.79 25.71 31.21
CA ILE A 28 -18.76 25.77 29.74
C ILE A 28 -18.13 24.43 29.41
N CYS A 29 -18.98 23.42 29.29
CA CYS A 29 -18.68 22.23 28.57
C CYS A 29 -18.38 22.74 27.16
N PHE A 30 -17.13 23.06 26.86
CA PHE A 30 -16.70 23.30 25.50
C PHE A 30 -17.07 21.99 24.79
N ALA A 31 -18.18 22.01 24.07
CA ALA A 31 -18.43 20.95 23.14
C ALA A 31 -17.19 20.90 22.24
N ASP A 32 -16.45 19.81 22.32
CA ASP A 32 -15.27 19.61 21.45
C ASP A 32 -15.68 20.02 20.04
N SER A 33 -14.88 20.88 19.42
CA SER A 33 -15.15 21.20 18.02
C SER A 33 -15.15 19.91 17.21
N SER A 34 -15.97 19.84 16.17
CA SER A 34 -16.02 18.63 15.30
C SER A 34 -14.63 18.25 14.78
N ALA A 35 -13.73 19.22 14.65
CA ALA A 35 -12.35 19.00 14.25
C ALA A 35 -11.54 18.31 15.35
N GLU A 36 -11.66 18.76 16.61
CA GLU A 36 -10.97 18.15 17.75
C GLU A 36 -11.47 16.73 18.02
N GLN A 37 -12.79 16.51 17.94
CA GLN A 37 -13.36 15.18 18.07
C GLN A 37 -12.80 14.22 16.99
N LEU A 38 -12.69 14.67 15.73
CA LEU A 38 -12.11 13.87 14.65
C LEU A 38 -10.64 13.57 14.90
N GLU A 39 -9.84 14.56 15.35
CA GLU A 39 -8.42 14.33 15.60
C GLU A 39 -8.15 13.36 16.76
N ARG A 40 -8.99 13.34 17.78
CA ARG A 40 -8.90 12.39 18.91
C ARG A 40 -9.35 10.97 18.57
N GLU A 41 -10.17 10.80 17.51
CA GLU A 41 -10.67 9.48 17.13
C GLU A 41 -9.51 8.54 16.75
N PRO A 42 -9.36 7.39 17.42
CA PRO A 42 -8.35 6.41 17.02
C PRO A 42 -8.82 5.71 15.73
N ILE A 43 -7.95 5.66 14.73
CA ILE A 43 -8.22 5.01 13.44
C ILE A 43 -7.16 3.95 13.18
N ASP A 44 -7.58 2.74 12.88
CA ASP A 44 -6.73 1.67 12.40
C ASP A 44 -6.74 1.59 10.87
N VAL A 45 -5.78 0.83 10.33
CA VAL A 45 -5.82 0.33 8.96
C VAL A 45 -5.98 -1.18 9.02
N VAL A 46 -6.88 -1.72 8.23
CA VAL A 46 -7.09 -3.14 8.04
C VAL A 46 -6.73 -3.50 6.61
N MET A 47 -5.87 -4.49 6.45
CA MET A 47 -5.41 -4.96 5.14
C MET A 47 -5.71 -6.44 4.98
N THR A 48 -6.08 -6.84 3.76
CA THR A 48 -6.11 -8.27 3.37
C THR A 48 -4.86 -8.57 2.54
N TYR A 49 -4.22 -9.70 2.84
CA TYR A 49 -3.01 -10.13 2.15
C TYR A 49 -2.95 -11.64 2.02
N VAL A 50 -2.47 -12.11 0.88
CA VAL A 50 -2.21 -13.53 0.62
C VAL A 50 -0.87 -13.68 -0.07
N ASP A 51 0.08 -14.36 0.57
CA ASP A 51 1.32 -14.77 -0.10
C ASP A 51 1.03 -15.96 -1.02
N LEU A 52 0.89 -15.67 -2.30
CA LEU A 52 0.63 -16.67 -3.33
C LEU A 52 1.85 -17.52 -3.66
N THR A 53 3.04 -17.16 -3.17
CA THR A 53 4.26 -17.96 -3.31
C THR A 53 4.37 -19.06 -2.25
N ASP A 54 3.48 -19.08 -1.24
CA ASP A 54 3.45 -20.10 -0.19
C ASP A 54 3.03 -21.47 -0.80
N PRO A 55 3.89 -22.50 -0.74
CA PRO A 55 3.59 -23.81 -1.31
C PRO A 55 2.34 -24.49 -0.75
N LYS A 56 1.97 -24.20 0.53
CA LYS A 56 0.76 -24.73 1.15
C LYS A 56 -0.48 -24.18 0.46
N LEU A 57 -0.51 -22.86 0.20
CA LEU A 57 -1.63 -22.20 -0.43
C LEU A 57 -1.72 -22.50 -1.93
N GLN A 58 -0.59 -22.67 -2.61
CA GLN A 58 -0.56 -23.10 -4.02
C GLN A 58 -1.19 -24.48 -4.21
N LYS A 59 -0.96 -25.41 -3.27
CA LYS A 59 -1.54 -26.76 -3.32
C LYS A 59 -3.07 -26.75 -3.20
N ASP A 60 -3.61 -25.87 -2.37
CA ASP A 60 -5.05 -25.76 -2.12
C ASP A 60 -5.80 -24.98 -3.21
N ARG A 61 -5.12 -24.12 -3.96
CA ARG A 61 -5.68 -23.24 -5.00
C ARG A 61 -5.59 -23.80 -6.43
N LYS A 62 -5.47 -25.05 -6.60
CA LYS A 62 -5.28 -25.95 -7.76
C LYS A 62 -5.43 -25.44 -9.20
N SER A 63 -5.75 -24.23 -9.59
CA SER A 63 -6.09 -24.05 -11.01
C SER A 63 -5.87 -22.71 -11.70
N ARG A 64 -5.41 -21.65 -11.05
CA ARG A 64 -5.37 -20.34 -11.74
C ARG A 64 -4.05 -19.58 -11.72
N ILE A 65 -3.04 -20.03 -10.99
CA ILE A 65 -1.82 -19.26 -10.84
C ILE A 65 -0.67 -19.99 -11.51
N LYS A 66 -0.44 -19.64 -12.77
CA LYS A 66 0.88 -19.76 -13.37
C LYS A 66 1.78 -18.80 -12.59
N LYS A 67 2.77 -19.36 -11.87
CA LYS A 67 3.94 -18.67 -11.28
C LYS A 67 3.75 -17.14 -11.10
N GLU A 68 2.87 -16.74 -10.18
CA GLU A 68 2.75 -15.33 -9.82
C GLU A 68 4.00 -14.97 -9.02
N GLU A 69 4.80 -14.09 -9.55
CA GLU A 69 5.87 -13.46 -8.81
C GLU A 69 5.23 -12.43 -7.87
N ASP A 70 5.48 -12.58 -6.57
CA ASP A 70 5.13 -11.59 -5.57
C ASP A 70 5.88 -10.28 -5.87
N ASN A 71 5.14 -9.21 -6.10
CA ASN A 71 5.67 -7.88 -6.40
C ASN A 71 6.07 -7.10 -5.15
N ASP A 72 6.08 -7.76 -3.98
CA ASP A 72 6.35 -7.12 -2.69
C ASP A 72 5.32 -6.02 -2.32
N GLU A 73 4.10 -6.10 -2.86
CA GLU A 73 3.05 -5.09 -2.74
C GLU A 73 2.75 -4.73 -1.30
N LEU A 74 2.51 -5.73 -0.45
CA LEU A 74 2.25 -5.51 0.98
C LEU A 74 3.35 -4.67 1.66
N LYS A 75 4.62 -4.95 1.38
CA LYS A 75 5.76 -4.21 1.95
C LYS A 75 5.67 -2.72 1.64
N TYR A 76 5.47 -2.40 0.37
CA TYR A 76 5.39 -1.01 -0.08
C TYR A 76 4.08 -0.35 0.33
N SER A 77 2.98 -1.08 0.39
CA SER A 77 1.71 -0.57 0.91
C SER A 77 1.86 -0.14 2.37
N VAL A 78 2.44 -0.97 3.24
CA VAL A 78 2.73 -0.62 4.63
C VAL A 78 3.69 0.57 4.73
N ARG A 79 4.74 0.64 3.90
CA ARG A 79 5.64 1.81 3.84
C ARG A 79 4.87 3.07 3.46
N SER A 80 3.95 2.99 2.49
CA SER A 80 3.12 4.10 2.04
C SER A 80 2.21 4.63 3.15
N ILE A 81 1.59 3.72 3.90
CA ILE A 81 0.73 4.03 5.05
C ILE A 81 1.53 4.78 6.12
N LEU A 82 2.64 4.20 6.59
CA LEU A 82 3.43 4.79 7.67
C LEU A 82 4.09 6.12 7.27
N LYS A 83 4.39 6.32 5.99
CA LYS A 83 4.93 7.58 5.46
C LYS A 83 3.86 8.66 5.36
N ASN A 84 2.68 8.36 4.83
CA ASN A 84 1.72 9.35 4.35
C ASN A 84 0.49 9.53 5.26
N ILE A 85 0.20 8.56 6.15
CA ILE A 85 -0.85 8.65 7.17
C ILE A 85 -0.32 8.19 8.55
N PRO A 86 0.76 8.80 9.08
CA PRO A 86 1.39 8.38 10.34
C PRO A 86 0.48 8.51 11.56
N TRP A 87 -0.65 9.22 11.43
CA TRP A 87 -1.66 9.43 12.46
C TRP A 87 -2.53 8.20 12.74
N ILE A 88 -2.43 7.12 11.98
CA ILE A 88 -3.14 5.88 12.29
C ILE A 88 -2.63 5.25 13.59
N ARG A 89 -3.51 4.58 14.32
CA ARG A 89 -3.15 3.86 15.54
C ARG A 89 -2.37 2.58 15.21
N LYS A 90 -2.93 1.67 14.43
CA LYS A 90 -2.39 0.33 14.15
C LYS A 90 -2.74 -0.17 12.76
N ILE A 91 -1.93 -1.05 12.21
CA ILE A 91 -2.19 -1.79 10.98
C ILE A 91 -2.49 -3.24 11.35
N HIS A 92 -3.63 -3.76 10.92
CA HIS A 92 -4.03 -5.16 11.08
C HIS A 92 -4.02 -5.84 9.71
N ILE A 93 -3.23 -6.91 9.57
CA ILE A 93 -3.09 -7.66 8.34
C ILE A 93 -3.84 -8.98 8.48
N ILE A 94 -4.93 -9.14 7.74
CA ILE A 94 -5.71 -10.38 7.67
C ILE A 94 -5.07 -11.27 6.61
N THR A 95 -4.67 -12.49 6.99
CA THR A 95 -3.94 -13.38 6.10
C THR A 95 -4.15 -14.86 6.47
N PRO A 96 -4.25 -15.78 5.49
CA PRO A 96 -4.22 -17.22 5.72
C PRO A 96 -2.79 -17.73 6.02
N ASN A 97 -1.75 -16.94 5.72
CA ASN A 97 -0.37 -17.36 5.86
C ASN A 97 0.06 -17.44 7.32
N ASP A 98 0.88 -18.43 7.66
CA ASP A 98 1.44 -18.56 9.00
C ASP A 98 2.51 -17.50 9.30
N LYS A 99 3.18 -17.02 8.26
CA LYS A 99 4.20 -15.96 8.32
C LYS A 99 3.98 -14.97 7.21
N VAL A 100 4.26 -13.72 7.48
CA VAL A 100 4.31 -12.67 6.46
C VAL A 100 5.76 -12.43 6.09
N LYS A 101 6.07 -12.56 4.83
CA LYS A 101 7.43 -12.67 4.28
C LYS A 101 8.36 -11.50 4.65
N TYR A 102 7.83 -10.28 4.67
CA TYR A 102 8.63 -9.05 4.74
C TYR A 102 8.85 -8.52 6.14
N PHE A 103 8.08 -8.99 7.11
CA PHE A 103 8.07 -8.43 8.46
C PHE A 103 8.74 -9.37 9.46
N LYS A 104 9.19 -8.80 10.58
CA LYS A 104 9.76 -9.56 11.69
C LYS A 104 8.73 -10.54 12.26
N ASP A 105 9.20 -11.60 12.90
CA ASP A 105 8.32 -12.62 13.46
C ASP A 105 7.30 -12.02 14.46
N LYS A 106 6.17 -12.72 14.64
CA LYS A 106 5.01 -12.26 15.41
C LYS A 106 5.33 -11.69 16.79
N ASP A 107 6.32 -12.27 17.47
CA ASP A 107 6.72 -11.87 18.84
C ASP A 107 7.48 -10.53 18.87
N LEU A 108 7.94 -10.05 17.73
CA LEU A 108 8.64 -8.78 17.56
C LEU A 108 7.74 -7.69 16.94
N ILE A 109 6.51 -8.06 16.56
CA ILE A 109 5.56 -7.12 16.00
C ILE A 109 4.92 -6.36 17.15
N SER A 110 5.23 -5.10 17.12
CA SER A 110 4.91 -4.14 18.13
C SER A 110 3.43 -3.71 18.11
N ASP A 111 3.15 -2.77 18.93
CA ASP A 111 1.98 -1.91 19.03
C ASP A 111 1.45 -1.35 17.68
N LYS A 112 2.28 -1.29 16.60
CA LYS A 112 1.91 -0.66 15.32
C LYS A 112 1.39 -1.63 14.23
N ILE A 113 1.83 -2.89 14.23
CA ILE A 113 1.39 -3.91 13.24
C ILE A 113 0.93 -5.17 13.97
N SER A 114 -0.14 -5.80 13.54
CA SER A 114 -0.60 -7.11 14.00
C SER A 114 -1.15 -7.96 12.88
N TYR A 115 -1.14 -9.27 13.07
CA TYR A 115 -1.72 -10.24 12.16
C TYR A 115 -2.97 -10.85 12.72
N ILE A 116 -3.94 -11.08 11.83
CA ILE A 116 -5.19 -11.78 12.12
C ILE A 116 -5.30 -12.91 11.12
N LYS A 117 -5.45 -14.15 11.59
CA LYS A 117 -5.77 -15.26 10.71
C LYS A 117 -7.18 -15.06 10.15
N ASP A 118 -7.34 -15.24 8.84
CA ASP A 118 -8.66 -15.21 8.21
C ASP A 118 -9.58 -16.29 8.79
N GLU A 119 -9.05 -17.46 9.11
CA GLU A 119 -9.77 -18.56 9.74
C GLU A 119 -10.26 -18.20 11.16
N ASP A 120 -9.46 -17.45 11.95
CA ASP A 120 -9.86 -16.94 13.26
C ASP A 120 -10.94 -15.85 13.16
N LEU A 121 -10.90 -15.07 12.09
CA LEU A 121 -11.92 -14.07 11.80
C LEU A 121 -13.25 -14.72 11.42
N LEU A 122 -13.21 -15.65 10.48
CA LEU A 122 -14.40 -16.25 9.87
C LEU A 122 -14.99 -17.38 10.74
N GLY A 123 -14.15 -18.21 11.37
CA GLY A 123 -14.49 -19.48 12.01
C GLY A 123 -14.41 -20.68 11.07
N PHE A 124 -13.98 -20.46 9.82
CA PHE A 124 -13.80 -21.48 8.78
C PHE A 124 -12.78 -21.01 7.74
N LYS A 125 -12.26 -21.94 6.93
CA LYS A 125 -11.33 -21.61 5.84
C LYS A 125 -12.06 -21.02 4.64
N SER A 126 -11.53 -19.89 4.13
CA SER A 126 -12.04 -19.26 2.92
C SER A 126 -10.90 -18.72 2.05
N SER A 127 -11.05 -18.87 0.74
CA SER A 127 -10.23 -18.22 -0.27
C SER A 127 -10.97 -17.06 -0.97
N SER A 128 -12.11 -16.66 -0.43
CA SER A 128 -12.95 -15.60 -0.96
C SER A 128 -12.68 -14.28 -0.23
N SER A 129 -12.05 -13.31 -0.91
CA SER A 129 -11.90 -11.94 -0.38
C SER A 129 -13.25 -11.33 -0.02
N ILE A 130 -14.29 -11.57 -0.84
CA ILE A 130 -15.66 -11.07 -0.59
C ILE A 130 -16.19 -11.59 0.74
N THR A 131 -15.97 -12.88 1.06
CA THR A 131 -16.40 -13.45 2.33
C THR A 131 -15.67 -12.81 3.50
N ILE A 132 -14.37 -12.54 3.37
CA ILE A 132 -13.59 -11.80 4.38
C ILE A 132 -14.19 -10.40 4.56
N GLU A 133 -14.39 -9.65 3.47
CA GLU A 133 -14.90 -8.29 3.48
C GLU A 133 -16.28 -8.17 4.16
N PHE A 134 -17.23 -9.05 3.85
CA PHE A 134 -18.54 -9.06 4.54
C PHE A 134 -18.48 -9.46 6.02
N ASN A 135 -17.40 -10.08 6.46
CA ASN A 135 -17.20 -10.48 7.86
C ASN A 135 -16.28 -9.54 8.66
N LEU A 136 -15.82 -8.41 8.09
CA LEU A 136 -14.94 -7.46 8.77
C LEU A 136 -15.54 -6.89 10.07
N TRP A 137 -16.85 -6.85 10.24
CA TRP A 137 -17.51 -6.44 11.48
C TRP A 137 -17.06 -7.28 12.70
N LYS A 138 -16.62 -8.52 12.50
CA LYS A 138 -16.10 -9.40 13.54
C LYS A 138 -14.74 -8.95 14.08
N LEU A 139 -14.07 -7.99 13.44
CA LEU A 139 -12.77 -7.45 13.85
C LEU A 139 -12.81 -6.79 15.23
N LYS A 140 -13.99 -6.44 15.73
CA LYS A 140 -14.17 -5.91 17.10
C LYS A 140 -13.54 -6.81 18.16
N LYS A 141 -13.63 -8.14 18.01
CA LYS A 141 -13.03 -9.11 18.93
C LYS A 141 -11.49 -9.11 18.93
N PHE A 142 -10.86 -8.54 17.92
CA PHE A 142 -9.41 -8.40 17.80
C PHE A 142 -8.91 -6.99 18.20
N GLY A 143 -9.78 -6.15 18.76
CA GLY A 143 -9.43 -4.82 19.24
C GLY A 143 -9.20 -3.78 18.13
N VAL A 144 -9.71 -4.02 16.92
CA VAL A 144 -9.74 -3.02 15.84
C VAL A 144 -10.69 -1.90 16.23
N THR A 145 -10.32 -0.64 15.91
CA THR A 145 -11.14 0.53 16.18
C THR A 145 -12.45 0.48 15.41
N ASN A 146 -13.49 1.10 15.96
CA ASN A 146 -14.82 1.08 15.33
C ASN A 146 -14.80 1.72 13.92
N ASN A 147 -14.06 2.83 13.78
CA ASN A 147 -13.73 3.45 12.50
C ASN A 147 -12.32 3.03 12.07
N PHE A 148 -12.17 2.56 10.84
CA PHE A 148 -10.87 2.15 10.30
C PHE A 148 -10.80 2.39 8.79
N ILE A 149 -9.62 2.29 8.21
CA ILE A 149 -9.40 2.31 6.76
C ILE A 149 -9.17 0.88 6.29
N TYR A 150 -10.01 0.40 5.38
CA TYR A 150 -9.83 -0.89 4.71
C TYR A 150 -9.06 -0.73 3.40
N MET A 151 -8.09 -1.58 3.16
CA MET A 151 -7.28 -1.63 1.91
C MET A 151 -6.90 -3.07 1.58
N ASN A 152 -6.66 -3.33 0.29
CA ASN A 152 -5.92 -4.51 -0.16
C ASN A 152 -4.41 -4.22 -0.17
N ASP A 153 -3.61 -5.25 -0.34
CA ASP A 153 -2.14 -5.17 -0.39
C ASP A 153 -1.60 -4.44 -1.63
N ASP A 154 -2.36 -4.38 -2.72
CA ASP A 154 -2.05 -3.67 -3.97
C ASP A 154 -2.48 -2.17 -3.98
N PHE A 155 -2.93 -1.63 -2.82
CA PHE A 155 -3.30 -0.23 -2.63
C PHE A 155 -2.23 0.55 -1.88
N PHE A 156 -2.06 1.81 -2.29
CA PHE A 156 -1.00 2.68 -1.78
C PHE A 156 -1.53 4.07 -1.47
N ILE A 157 -1.00 4.64 -0.40
CA ILE A 157 -1.21 6.05 -0.04
C ILE A 157 -0.09 6.85 -0.70
N GLY A 158 -0.40 7.54 -1.80
CA GLY A 158 0.60 8.23 -2.62
C GLY A 158 1.08 9.56 -2.05
N LYS A 159 0.21 10.25 -1.29
CA LYS A 159 0.47 11.54 -0.64
C LYS A 159 0.00 11.54 0.79
N SER A 160 0.50 12.50 1.57
CA SER A 160 -0.05 12.76 2.90
C SER A 160 -1.55 13.10 2.80
N ILE A 161 -2.36 12.37 3.57
CA ILE A 161 -3.81 12.49 3.65
C ILE A 161 -4.18 12.72 5.12
N LYS A 162 -5.20 13.54 5.37
CA LYS A 162 -5.71 13.83 6.71
C LYS A 162 -6.84 12.86 7.07
N LYS A 163 -7.11 12.71 8.37
CA LYS A 163 -8.31 11.97 8.84
C LYS A 163 -9.59 12.51 8.19
N SER A 164 -9.69 13.84 8.03
CA SER A 164 -10.81 14.54 7.40
C SER A 164 -11.00 14.26 5.90
N ASP A 165 -10.13 13.47 5.28
CA ASP A 165 -10.33 12.98 3.93
C ASP A 165 -11.08 11.64 3.89
N PHE A 166 -11.03 10.86 4.99
CA PHE A 166 -11.73 9.60 5.14
C PHE A 166 -12.97 9.68 6.03
N PHE A 167 -12.96 10.58 7.04
CA PHE A 167 -13.97 10.63 8.10
C PHE A 167 -14.43 12.06 8.37
N TYR A 168 -15.65 12.19 8.91
CA TYR A 168 -16.21 13.46 9.37
C TYR A 168 -17.09 13.24 10.59
N VAL A 169 -17.42 14.31 11.32
CA VAL A 169 -18.36 14.25 12.44
C VAL A 169 -19.78 14.48 11.94
N ASN A 170 -20.67 13.57 12.31
CA ASN A 170 -22.11 13.64 12.05
C ASN A 170 -22.85 13.25 13.32
N ASN A 171 -23.71 14.15 13.83
CA ASN A 171 -24.47 13.93 15.07
C ASN A 171 -23.58 13.44 16.24
N ASN A 172 -22.47 14.14 16.48
CA ASN A 172 -21.48 13.85 17.52
C ASN A 172 -20.82 12.45 17.41
N LYS A 173 -20.81 11.86 16.22
CA LYS A 173 -20.10 10.61 15.93
C LYS A 173 -19.20 10.79 14.75
N VAL A 174 -17.98 10.24 14.83
CA VAL A 174 -17.08 10.14 13.68
C VAL A 174 -17.59 9.01 12.78
N VAL A 175 -17.75 9.32 11.52
CA VAL A 175 -18.29 8.40 10.51
C VAL A 175 -17.52 8.52 9.20
N PRO A 176 -17.42 7.45 8.40
CA PRO A 176 -16.70 7.48 7.14
C PRO A 176 -17.45 8.26 6.05
N TYR A 177 -16.68 8.87 5.15
CA TYR A 177 -17.20 9.34 3.86
C TYR A 177 -17.40 8.15 2.91
N VAL A 178 -18.33 8.32 1.97
CA VAL A 178 -18.33 7.51 0.75
C VAL A 178 -17.35 8.16 -0.23
N ILE A 179 -16.29 7.44 -0.61
CA ILE A 179 -15.20 7.98 -1.42
C ILE A 179 -15.43 7.68 -2.91
N TYR A 180 -15.27 8.69 -3.75
CA TYR A 180 -15.36 8.61 -5.21
C TYR A 180 -14.08 9.05 -5.89
N ASN A 181 -13.80 8.46 -7.05
CA ASN A 181 -12.67 8.86 -7.89
C ASN A 181 -13.02 10.04 -8.79
N LEU A 182 -12.22 11.12 -8.72
CA LEU A 182 -12.35 12.32 -9.57
C LEU A 182 -11.82 12.14 -11.00
N GLY A 183 -11.16 11.02 -11.30
CA GLY A 183 -10.35 10.88 -12.53
C GLY A 183 -11.02 10.16 -13.69
N LEU A 184 -12.28 9.72 -13.55
CA LEU A 184 -12.91 8.85 -14.54
C LEU A 184 -14.13 9.52 -15.14
N ASN A 185 -13.91 10.23 -16.24
CA ASN A 185 -14.96 10.70 -17.14
C ASN A 185 -15.43 9.53 -18.03
N ASN A 186 -16.38 8.73 -17.53
CA ASN A 186 -17.08 7.78 -18.37
C ASN A 186 -18.58 7.91 -18.15
N ASN A 187 -19.14 8.97 -18.70
CA ASN A 187 -20.58 9.24 -18.74
C ASN A 187 -21.31 8.34 -19.76
N LYS A 188 -21.14 7.03 -19.65
CA LYS A 188 -21.81 6.12 -20.58
C LYS A 188 -23.25 5.83 -20.15
N TYR A 189 -23.58 6.03 -18.86
CA TYR A 189 -24.92 5.83 -18.32
C TYR A 189 -25.22 6.88 -17.24
N ASP A 190 -26.36 7.54 -17.38
CA ASP A 190 -26.74 8.64 -16.48
C ASP A 190 -27.46 8.15 -15.22
N THR A 191 -27.99 6.93 -15.22
CA THR A 191 -28.75 6.35 -14.10
C THR A 191 -28.52 4.85 -13.93
N ILE A 192 -28.81 4.34 -12.72
CA ILE A 192 -28.90 2.88 -12.45
C ILE A 192 -29.87 2.19 -13.40
N ASN A 193 -30.98 2.86 -13.75
CA ASN A 193 -31.95 2.28 -14.66
C ASN A 193 -31.37 2.02 -16.05
N ASP A 194 -30.49 2.88 -16.55
CA ASP A 194 -29.87 2.71 -17.86
C ASP A 194 -28.82 1.59 -17.82
N GLU A 195 -28.05 1.51 -16.73
CA GLU A 195 -27.13 0.40 -16.51
C GLU A 195 -27.89 -0.93 -16.36
N TYR A 196 -29.01 -0.94 -15.65
CA TYR A 196 -29.87 -2.11 -15.51
C TYR A 196 -30.50 -2.57 -16.83
N LYS A 197 -30.96 -1.65 -17.67
CA LYS A 197 -31.44 -1.97 -19.04
C LYS A 197 -30.31 -2.56 -19.89
N HIS A 198 -29.13 -2.01 -19.79
CA HIS A 198 -27.94 -2.54 -20.50
C HIS A 198 -27.59 -3.94 -20.00
N TYR A 199 -27.55 -4.16 -18.69
CA TYR A 199 -27.30 -5.45 -18.06
C TYR A 199 -28.34 -6.50 -18.52
N LYS A 200 -29.63 -6.18 -18.51
CA LYS A 200 -30.69 -7.07 -19.04
C LYS A 200 -30.43 -7.46 -20.49
N LYS A 201 -29.97 -6.54 -21.33
CA LYS A 201 -29.61 -6.83 -22.72
C LYS A 201 -28.41 -7.80 -22.81
N ILE A 202 -27.39 -7.61 -21.98
CA ILE A 202 -26.21 -8.49 -21.94
C ILE A 202 -26.60 -9.90 -21.50
N VAL A 203 -27.41 -10.02 -20.44
CA VAL A 203 -27.89 -11.32 -19.94
C VAL A 203 -28.80 -12.01 -20.94
N ALA A 204 -29.69 -11.26 -21.60
CA ALA A 204 -30.61 -11.81 -22.60
C ALA A 204 -29.89 -12.31 -23.87
N HIS A 205 -28.69 -11.80 -24.18
CA HIS A 205 -27.94 -12.19 -25.37
C HIS A 205 -26.99 -13.37 -25.15
N GLN A 206 -27.12 -14.11 -24.03
CA GLN A 206 -26.34 -15.31 -23.70
C GLN A 206 -24.80 -15.14 -23.80
N ASN A 207 -24.29 -13.95 -24.01
CA ASN A 207 -22.87 -13.63 -23.93
C ASN A 207 -22.39 -13.48 -22.47
N ALA A 208 -22.98 -14.28 -21.57
CA ALA A 208 -22.65 -14.30 -20.14
C ALA A 208 -21.17 -14.62 -19.84
N HIS A 209 -20.43 -15.12 -20.82
CA HIS A 209 -18.98 -15.33 -20.70
C HIS A 209 -18.15 -14.05 -20.81
N LEU A 210 -18.74 -12.95 -21.30
CA LEU A 210 -18.08 -11.63 -21.42
C LEU A 210 -18.48 -10.63 -20.31
N ALA A 211 -19.61 -10.86 -19.63
CA ALA A 211 -19.86 -10.14 -18.39
C ALA A 211 -18.89 -10.68 -17.35
N SER A 212 -17.78 -9.98 -17.09
CA SER A 212 -16.85 -10.35 -16.03
C SER A 212 -17.64 -10.65 -14.76
N SER A 213 -17.26 -11.67 -14.00
CA SER A 213 -17.90 -12.01 -12.72
C SER A 213 -18.07 -10.79 -11.81
N PHE A 214 -17.22 -9.80 -11.96
CA PHE A 214 -17.21 -8.54 -11.27
C PHE A 214 -18.40 -7.62 -11.65
N HIS A 215 -18.72 -7.51 -12.93
CA HIS A 215 -19.87 -6.73 -13.40
C HIS A 215 -21.18 -7.33 -12.89
N TYR A 216 -21.30 -8.64 -12.93
CA TYR A 216 -22.46 -9.35 -12.38
C TYR A 216 -22.61 -9.12 -10.87
N GLN A 217 -21.55 -9.23 -10.10
CA GLN A 217 -21.56 -9.03 -8.65
C GLN A 217 -21.96 -7.60 -8.28
N ARG A 218 -21.50 -6.59 -9.04
CA ARG A 218 -21.87 -5.21 -8.84
C ARG A 218 -23.36 -4.98 -9.12
N MET A 219 -23.86 -5.50 -10.22
CA MET A 219 -25.28 -5.39 -10.57
C MET A 219 -26.18 -6.09 -9.56
N SER A 220 -25.79 -7.26 -9.06
CA SER A 220 -26.51 -7.95 -7.99
C SER A 220 -26.55 -7.11 -6.70
N SER A 221 -25.46 -6.37 -6.39
CA SER A 221 -25.43 -5.45 -5.26
C SER A 221 -26.46 -4.33 -5.41
N PHE A 222 -26.59 -3.72 -6.59
CA PHE A 222 -27.62 -2.70 -6.84
C PHE A 222 -29.04 -3.27 -6.81
N MET A 223 -29.25 -4.46 -7.34
CA MET A 223 -30.56 -5.12 -7.29
C MET A 223 -31.01 -5.36 -5.84
N LEU A 224 -30.10 -5.79 -4.99
CA LEU A 224 -30.40 -5.97 -3.58
C LEU A 224 -30.70 -4.63 -2.89
N LEU A 225 -29.93 -3.57 -3.20
CA LEU A 225 -30.21 -2.23 -2.68
C LEU A 225 -31.60 -1.72 -3.07
N TYR A 226 -32.01 -1.91 -4.32
CA TYR A 226 -33.38 -1.61 -4.76
C TYR A 226 -34.43 -2.38 -3.97
N LYS A 227 -34.19 -3.66 -3.72
CA LYS A 227 -35.12 -4.49 -2.95
C LYS A 227 -35.28 -3.99 -1.51
N ILE A 228 -34.17 -3.57 -0.87
CA ILE A 228 -34.15 -3.16 0.55
C ILE A 228 -34.61 -1.71 0.74
N LEU A 229 -34.13 -0.79 -0.10
CA LEU A 229 -34.25 0.65 0.11
C LEU A 229 -35.29 1.31 -0.79
N GLY A 230 -35.89 0.55 -1.73
CA GLY A 230 -36.85 1.05 -2.71
C GLY A 230 -36.21 1.64 -3.97
N LYS A 231 -37.10 2.10 -4.89
CA LYS A 231 -36.64 2.51 -6.24
C LYS A 231 -35.94 3.88 -6.32
N ASN A 232 -36.02 4.69 -5.27
CA ASN A 232 -35.49 6.06 -5.26
C ASN A 232 -34.07 6.11 -4.59
N ILE A 233 -33.21 5.15 -4.88
CA ILE A 233 -31.86 5.22 -4.40
C ILE A 233 -31.03 6.19 -5.24
N PHE A 234 -30.27 7.03 -4.55
CA PHE A 234 -29.33 7.96 -5.18
C PHE A 234 -28.03 7.22 -5.50
N VAL A 235 -27.63 7.30 -6.75
CA VAL A 235 -26.31 6.83 -7.22
C VAL A 235 -25.76 7.93 -8.10
N PRO A 236 -24.63 8.55 -7.72
CA PRO A 236 -23.99 9.54 -8.57
C PRO A 236 -23.60 8.91 -9.92
N SER A 237 -23.88 9.60 -11.02
CA SER A 237 -23.63 9.13 -12.39
C SER A 237 -22.18 8.71 -12.64
N GLU A 238 -21.24 9.41 -11.99
CA GLU A 238 -19.79 9.17 -12.10
C GLU A 238 -19.31 7.88 -11.41
N SER A 239 -20.15 7.25 -10.60
CA SER A 239 -19.77 6.12 -9.73
C SER A 239 -20.23 4.76 -10.20
N LEU A 240 -21.08 4.71 -11.22
CA LEU A 240 -21.64 3.44 -11.74
C LEU A 240 -20.57 2.49 -12.30
N TRP A 241 -19.45 3.04 -12.76
CA TRP A 241 -18.39 2.28 -13.43
C TRP A 241 -17.20 1.92 -12.55
N HIS A 242 -16.99 2.66 -11.47
CA HIS A 242 -15.84 2.49 -10.63
C HIS A 242 -16.24 2.58 -9.16
N CYS A 243 -16.78 1.47 -8.64
CA CYS A 243 -16.58 1.23 -7.24
C CYS A 243 -15.08 1.15 -7.02
N PRO A 244 -14.57 1.99 -6.15
CA PRO A 244 -13.14 2.12 -6.03
C PRO A 244 -12.55 0.82 -5.49
N HIS A 245 -11.75 0.17 -6.27
CA HIS A 245 -10.67 -0.64 -5.77
C HIS A 245 -9.71 0.36 -5.13
N ASN A 246 -9.90 0.73 -3.88
CA ASN A 246 -9.04 1.70 -3.19
C ASN A 246 -9.26 1.63 -1.67
N ALA A 247 -8.46 2.41 -0.94
CA ALA A 247 -8.63 2.59 0.49
C ALA A 247 -9.98 3.25 0.81
N LEU A 248 -10.76 2.65 1.69
CA LEU A 248 -12.07 3.12 2.13
C LEU A 248 -12.11 3.29 3.65
N GLY A 249 -12.74 4.39 4.12
CA GLY A 249 -13.19 4.47 5.50
C GLY A 249 -14.37 3.53 5.71
N GLU A 250 -14.32 2.72 6.76
CA GLU A 250 -15.37 1.78 7.15
C GLU A 250 -15.64 1.88 8.66
N ASN A 251 -16.81 1.37 9.07
CA ASN A 251 -17.24 1.36 10.47
C ASN A 251 -17.80 -0.02 10.83
N LEU A 252 -17.36 -0.61 11.95
CA LEU A 252 -17.70 -1.97 12.33
C LEU A 252 -19.19 -2.19 12.57
N ASP A 253 -19.88 -1.21 13.16
CA ASP A 253 -21.33 -1.33 13.44
C ASP A 253 -22.13 -1.26 12.14
N GLU A 254 -21.71 -0.40 11.19
CA GLU A 254 -22.31 -0.29 9.85
C GLU A 254 -22.04 -1.54 9.00
N LEU A 255 -20.86 -2.14 9.13
CA LEU A 255 -20.54 -3.41 8.48
C LEU A 255 -21.43 -4.54 9.01
N LYS A 256 -21.70 -4.57 10.32
CA LYS A 256 -22.64 -5.54 10.90
C LYS A 256 -24.05 -5.33 10.34
N GLU A 257 -24.49 -4.09 10.21
CA GLU A 257 -25.79 -3.76 9.63
C GLU A 257 -25.89 -4.22 8.17
N THR A 258 -24.85 -4.01 7.36
CA THR A 258 -24.82 -4.49 5.97
C THR A 258 -24.77 -6.01 5.88
N TYR A 259 -24.04 -6.68 6.77
CA TYR A 259 -24.05 -8.13 6.90
C TYR A 259 -25.46 -8.66 7.15
N ASP A 260 -26.18 -8.06 8.12
CA ASP A 260 -27.54 -8.47 8.46
C ASP A 260 -28.53 -8.16 7.31
N ALA A 261 -28.34 -7.05 6.62
CA ALA A 261 -29.14 -6.71 5.44
C ALA A 261 -28.98 -7.75 4.32
N VAL A 262 -27.77 -8.20 4.05
CA VAL A 262 -27.49 -9.27 3.07
C VAL A 262 -28.08 -10.59 3.55
N LYS A 263 -27.81 -10.98 4.80
CA LYS A 263 -28.28 -12.23 5.39
C LYS A 263 -29.79 -12.39 5.29
N ASN A 264 -30.54 -11.31 5.53
CA ASN A 264 -31.99 -11.35 5.63
C ASN A 264 -32.72 -11.15 4.30
N ASN A 265 -32.06 -10.60 3.27
CA ASN A 265 -32.74 -10.17 2.06
C ASN A 265 -32.17 -10.74 0.76
N TYR A 266 -30.95 -11.31 0.78
CA TYR A 266 -30.31 -11.82 -0.42
C TYR A 266 -30.49 -13.33 -0.54
N GLU A 267 -31.01 -13.79 -1.69
CA GLU A 267 -31.27 -15.21 -1.96
C GLU A 267 -29.99 -16.06 -1.88
N TYR A 268 -28.85 -15.49 -2.31
CA TYR A 268 -27.54 -16.15 -2.30
C TYR A 268 -26.63 -15.60 -1.20
N ALA A 269 -27.17 -15.29 0.00
CA ALA A 269 -26.41 -14.71 1.09
C ALA A 269 -25.15 -15.53 1.45
N ASP A 270 -25.24 -16.86 1.45
CA ASP A 270 -24.11 -17.73 1.76
C ASP A 270 -22.94 -17.59 0.77
N SER A 271 -23.23 -17.21 -0.47
CA SER A 271 -22.17 -16.90 -1.45
C SER A 271 -21.29 -15.71 -1.07
N CYS A 272 -21.80 -14.82 -0.20
CA CYS A 272 -21.11 -13.66 0.35
C CYS A 272 -20.54 -13.94 1.75
N LEU A 273 -21.36 -14.58 2.60
CA LEU A 273 -21.13 -14.58 4.05
C LEU A 273 -20.37 -15.83 4.54
N ASN A 274 -20.55 -16.97 3.85
CA ASN A 274 -20.10 -18.27 4.30
C ASN A 274 -19.36 -19.08 3.21
N ALA A 275 -18.95 -18.44 2.12
CA ALA A 275 -18.35 -19.16 0.99
C ALA A 275 -16.87 -19.50 1.28
N GLU A 276 -16.50 -20.77 1.11
CA GLU A 276 -15.11 -21.23 1.16
C GLU A 276 -14.31 -20.76 -0.07
N LYS A 277 -14.98 -20.57 -1.21
CA LYS A 277 -14.37 -20.11 -2.47
C LYS A 277 -15.18 -18.99 -3.07
N ARG A 278 -14.50 -18.13 -3.85
CA ARG A 278 -15.16 -17.05 -4.58
C ARG A 278 -16.28 -17.60 -5.48
N ASN A 279 -17.46 -16.98 -5.37
CA ASN A 279 -18.67 -17.40 -6.06
C ASN A 279 -19.18 -16.26 -6.97
N ASN A 280 -19.62 -16.60 -8.18
CA ASN A 280 -20.15 -15.63 -9.15
C ASN A 280 -21.45 -14.95 -8.69
N LYS A 281 -22.19 -15.60 -7.79
CA LYS A 281 -23.42 -15.04 -7.19
C LYS A 281 -23.15 -14.11 -6.02
N ALA A 282 -21.91 -14.00 -5.55
CA ALA A 282 -21.56 -13.09 -4.47
C ALA A 282 -21.77 -11.62 -4.89
N LEU A 283 -22.11 -10.78 -3.94
CA LEU A 283 -22.18 -9.33 -4.12
C LEU A 283 -20.78 -8.73 -4.11
N GLN A 284 -20.63 -7.53 -4.65
CA GLN A 284 -19.44 -6.73 -4.44
C GLN A 284 -19.59 -5.95 -3.14
N HIS A 285 -18.83 -6.31 -2.11
CA HIS A 285 -18.92 -5.72 -0.77
C HIS A 285 -18.82 -4.20 -0.78
N GLN A 286 -17.76 -3.64 -1.34
CA GLN A 286 -17.51 -2.20 -1.35
C GLN A 286 -18.62 -1.40 -2.03
N THR A 287 -19.17 -1.92 -3.14
CA THR A 287 -20.34 -1.32 -3.80
C THR A 287 -21.55 -1.36 -2.88
N PHE A 288 -21.87 -2.53 -2.31
CA PHE A 288 -23.04 -2.69 -1.47
C PHE A 288 -22.95 -1.79 -0.23
N TYR A 289 -21.84 -1.84 0.51
CA TYR A 289 -21.61 -1.03 1.68
C TYR A 289 -21.72 0.48 1.38
N SER A 290 -20.95 0.96 0.41
CA SER A 290 -20.91 2.39 0.09
C SER A 290 -22.29 2.96 -0.28
N PHE A 291 -23.03 2.26 -1.15
CA PHE A 291 -24.34 2.74 -1.59
C PHE A 291 -25.44 2.52 -0.54
N TYR A 292 -25.32 1.50 0.28
CA TYR A 292 -26.22 1.30 1.41
C TYR A 292 -26.07 2.45 2.41
N MET A 293 -24.83 2.80 2.79
CA MET A 293 -24.56 3.91 3.70
C MET A 293 -24.98 5.26 3.11
N LEU A 294 -24.70 5.49 1.83
CA LEU A 294 -25.11 6.72 1.14
C LEU A 294 -26.64 6.93 1.17
N ASN A 295 -27.39 5.88 0.88
CA ASN A 295 -28.84 5.98 0.74
C ASN A 295 -29.59 5.88 2.07
N LYS A 296 -29.20 4.96 2.94
CA LYS A 296 -29.86 4.74 4.22
C LYS A 296 -29.46 5.78 5.27
N HIS A 297 -28.16 6.02 5.41
CA HIS A 297 -27.62 6.91 6.45
C HIS A 297 -27.27 8.31 5.94
N LYS A 298 -27.56 8.61 4.66
CA LYS A 298 -27.27 9.91 4.03
C LYS A 298 -25.81 10.34 4.23
N ARG A 299 -24.87 9.41 4.08
CA ARG A 299 -23.45 9.67 4.22
C ARG A 299 -22.97 10.71 3.21
N LYS A 300 -22.07 11.59 3.64
CA LYS A 300 -21.45 12.57 2.75
C LYS A 300 -20.47 11.87 1.79
N VAL A 301 -20.37 12.46 0.61
CA VAL A 301 -19.44 12.03 -0.42
C VAL A 301 -18.15 12.83 -0.36
N LYS A 302 -17.02 12.17 -0.47
CA LYS A 302 -15.69 12.79 -0.64
C LYS A 302 -15.14 12.40 -1.99
N LYS A 303 -14.79 13.38 -2.81
CA LYS A 303 -14.15 13.15 -4.11
C LYS A 303 -12.63 13.20 -3.92
N LEU A 304 -11.94 12.12 -4.25
CA LEU A 304 -10.48 12.03 -4.23
C LEU A 304 -9.97 11.62 -5.61
N LYS A 305 -8.80 12.13 -5.99
CA LYS A 305 -8.12 11.65 -7.20
C LYS A 305 -7.44 10.33 -6.87
N ILE A 306 -7.85 9.27 -7.57
CA ILE A 306 -7.31 7.92 -7.40
C ILE A 306 -6.61 7.53 -8.68
N GLY A 307 -5.35 7.12 -8.58
CA GLY A 307 -4.58 6.56 -9.68
C GLY A 307 -4.85 5.06 -9.79
N TYR A 308 -4.85 4.57 -11.01
CA TYR A 308 -4.90 3.14 -11.30
C TYR A 308 -3.93 2.83 -12.42
N THR A 309 -3.13 1.81 -12.24
CA THR A 309 -2.20 1.34 -13.26
C THR A 309 -2.05 -0.18 -13.18
N ASP A 310 -1.57 -0.78 -14.23
CA ASP A 310 -1.12 -2.16 -14.27
C ASP A 310 0.41 -2.25 -14.38
N LEU A 311 0.96 -3.46 -14.37
CA LEU A 311 2.40 -3.67 -14.47
C LEU A 311 3.00 -3.22 -15.81
N ILE A 312 2.22 -3.15 -16.89
CA ILE A 312 2.69 -2.69 -18.21
C ILE A 312 2.86 -1.18 -18.18
N SER A 313 1.89 -0.48 -17.61
CA SER A 313 1.80 0.98 -17.64
C SER A 313 2.49 1.65 -16.44
N VAL A 314 3.02 0.87 -15.49
CA VAL A 314 3.57 1.38 -14.23
C VAL A 314 4.71 2.38 -14.42
N ALA A 315 5.53 2.21 -15.44
CA ALA A 315 6.64 3.12 -15.74
C ALA A 315 6.17 4.55 -16.11
N TYR A 316 4.95 4.69 -16.63
CA TYR A 316 4.37 5.95 -17.11
C TYR A 316 3.29 6.50 -16.16
N ALA A 317 2.97 5.80 -15.09
CA ALA A 317 1.88 6.17 -14.19
C ALA A 317 2.22 7.41 -13.35
N ASN A 318 1.18 8.22 -13.10
CA ASN A 318 1.31 9.36 -12.20
C ASN A 318 0.96 8.94 -10.76
N PHE A 319 1.98 8.74 -9.95
CA PHE A 319 1.84 8.40 -8.53
C PHE A 319 1.67 9.61 -7.60
N ASN A 320 1.69 10.84 -8.15
CA ASN A 320 1.49 12.06 -7.37
C ASN A 320 0.00 12.32 -7.07
N VAL A 321 -0.68 11.32 -6.57
CA VAL A 321 -2.11 11.30 -6.22
C VAL A 321 -2.31 10.82 -4.78
N PRO A 322 -3.43 11.16 -4.11
CA PRO A 322 -3.70 10.70 -2.74
C PRO A 322 -3.69 9.20 -2.58
N LEU A 323 -4.36 8.50 -3.48
CA LEU A 323 -4.52 7.05 -3.47
C LEU A 323 -4.19 6.49 -4.84
N PHE A 324 -3.57 5.31 -4.90
CA PHE A 324 -3.40 4.58 -6.15
C PHE A 324 -3.37 3.06 -5.93
N CYS A 325 -3.63 2.34 -7.02
CA CYS A 325 -3.56 0.88 -7.08
C CYS A 325 -2.62 0.48 -8.23
N ILE A 326 -1.80 -0.54 -7.99
CA ILE A 326 -1.02 -1.22 -9.03
C ILE A 326 -1.56 -2.64 -9.11
N ASN A 327 -2.34 -2.94 -10.15
CA ASN A 327 -3.02 -4.22 -10.29
C ASN A 327 -2.29 -5.15 -11.27
N ALA A 328 -1.96 -6.36 -10.81
CA ALA A 328 -1.54 -7.45 -11.67
C ALA A 328 -2.77 -8.25 -12.10
N SER A 329 -3.28 -8.00 -13.31
CA SER A 329 -4.43 -8.75 -13.82
C SER A 329 -4.07 -10.20 -14.11
N ALA A 330 -4.80 -11.14 -13.52
CA ALA A 330 -4.63 -12.59 -13.77
C ALA A 330 -4.85 -13.02 -15.23
N ASN A 331 -5.41 -12.14 -16.05
CA ASN A 331 -5.69 -12.41 -17.47
C ASN A 331 -4.59 -11.90 -18.42
N ILE A 332 -3.58 -11.21 -17.88
CA ILE A 332 -2.46 -10.66 -18.66
C ILE A 332 -1.20 -11.48 -18.33
N ASN A 333 -0.49 -11.88 -19.36
CA ASN A 333 0.83 -12.50 -19.20
C ASN A 333 1.88 -11.41 -19.20
N TYR A 334 2.30 -11.00 -18.01
CA TYR A 334 3.33 -9.96 -17.85
C TYR A 334 4.72 -10.53 -18.13
N SER A 335 5.57 -9.74 -18.77
CA SER A 335 6.97 -10.08 -18.99
C SER A 335 7.82 -9.84 -17.74
N ASP A 336 9.01 -10.45 -17.69
CA ASP A 336 9.99 -10.18 -16.62
C ASP A 336 10.34 -8.69 -16.51
N ASP A 337 10.32 -7.96 -17.62
CA ASP A 337 10.54 -6.50 -17.67
C ASP A 337 9.46 -5.73 -16.90
N ASN A 338 8.17 -6.11 -17.06
CA ASN A 338 7.07 -5.47 -16.37
C ASN A 338 7.22 -5.61 -14.83
N TYR A 339 7.58 -6.82 -14.37
CA TYR A 339 7.85 -7.06 -12.95
C TYR A 339 9.06 -6.29 -12.45
N ALA A 340 10.14 -6.23 -13.25
CA ALA A 340 11.34 -5.49 -12.90
C ALA A 340 11.05 -3.99 -12.74
N TYR A 341 10.32 -3.40 -13.69
CA TYR A 341 9.92 -1.99 -13.62
C TYR A 341 9.04 -1.71 -12.41
N ALA A 342 8.03 -2.54 -12.14
CA ALA A 342 7.14 -2.35 -11.01
C ALA A 342 7.92 -2.33 -9.68
N LYS A 343 8.81 -3.28 -9.45
CA LYS A 343 9.63 -3.35 -8.24
C LYS A 343 10.54 -2.12 -8.07
N ILE A 344 11.16 -1.66 -9.15
CA ILE A 344 12.01 -0.47 -9.12
C ILE A 344 11.20 0.78 -8.80
N VAL A 345 10.03 0.95 -9.45
CA VAL A 345 9.15 2.09 -9.19
C VAL A 345 8.70 2.11 -7.74
N MET A 346 8.28 0.97 -7.20
CA MET A 346 7.84 0.87 -5.81
C MET A 346 8.95 1.20 -4.81
N GLU A 347 10.16 0.68 -5.01
CA GLU A 347 11.30 1.01 -4.13
C GLU A 347 11.65 2.51 -4.20
N ARG A 348 11.54 3.14 -5.37
CA ARG A 348 11.78 4.58 -5.52
C ARG A 348 10.71 5.44 -4.87
N LEU A 349 9.45 5.02 -4.89
CA LEU A 349 8.35 5.72 -4.23
C LEU A 349 8.44 5.63 -2.71
N PHE A 350 8.85 4.47 -2.20
CA PHE A 350 8.88 4.14 -0.78
C PHE A 350 10.21 3.51 -0.38
N PRO A 351 11.35 4.22 -0.51
CA PRO A 351 12.68 3.64 -0.34
C PRO A 351 13.06 3.35 1.10
N LYS A 352 12.43 4.04 2.06
CA LYS A 352 12.78 3.92 3.48
C LYS A 352 12.10 2.70 4.10
N PRO A 353 12.86 1.67 4.51
CA PRO A 353 12.31 0.54 5.24
C PRO A 353 11.65 0.99 6.55
N THR A 354 10.58 0.31 6.93
CA THR A 354 9.96 0.50 8.23
C THR A 354 10.77 -0.20 9.33
N PRO A 355 10.66 0.20 10.60
CA PRO A 355 11.32 -0.51 11.71
C PRO A 355 10.89 -1.97 11.86
N TYR A 356 9.77 -2.35 11.26
CA TYR A 356 9.14 -3.66 11.36
C TYR A 356 9.62 -4.64 10.28
N GLU A 357 10.27 -4.14 9.22
CA GLU A 357 10.77 -4.95 8.12
C GLU A 357 12.05 -5.70 8.48
N LYS A 358 12.24 -6.86 7.84
CA LYS A 358 13.52 -7.55 7.81
C LYS A 358 14.46 -6.77 6.88
N VAL A 359 15.55 -6.26 7.43
CA VAL A 359 16.58 -5.59 6.62
C VAL A 359 17.43 -6.67 5.96
N GLU A 360 17.40 -6.74 4.63
CA GLU A 360 18.13 -7.75 3.87
C GLU A 360 19.62 -7.42 3.75
N ILE A 361 19.97 -6.15 3.53
CA ILE A 361 21.36 -5.68 3.42
C ILE A 361 21.63 -4.65 4.52
N ASN A 362 22.46 -5.04 5.49
CA ASN A 362 22.93 -4.16 6.56
C ASN A 362 24.23 -3.45 6.18
N ASN A 363 24.60 -2.41 6.93
CA ASN A 363 25.91 -1.80 6.80
C ASN A 363 27.02 -2.86 6.96
N GLY A 364 28.00 -2.85 6.08
CA GLY A 364 29.08 -3.83 6.11
C GLY A 364 29.88 -3.87 4.83
N THR A 365 30.85 -4.78 4.78
CA THR A 365 31.66 -5.06 3.59
C THR A 365 31.12 -6.29 2.86
N TYR A 366 30.98 -6.18 1.56
CA TYR A 366 30.40 -7.21 0.70
C TYR A 366 31.24 -7.41 -0.59
N VAL A 367 31.18 -8.62 -1.11
CA VAL A 367 31.44 -8.92 -2.50
C VAL A 367 30.14 -8.95 -3.25
N ILE A 368 30.06 -8.36 -4.44
CA ILE A 368 28.85 -8.27 -5.25
C ILE A 368 28.99 -9.23 -6.44
N GLU A 369 28.29 -10.38 -6.35
CA GLU A 369 28.37 -11.47 -7.33
C GLU A 369 27.24 -11.37 -8.36
N SER A 370 27.57 -11.56 -9.65
CA SER A 370 26.60 -11.59 -10.73
C SER A 370 25.83 -12.93 -10.80
N ALA A 371 24.54 -12.88 -11.14
CA ALA A 371 23.73 -14.07 -11.41
C ALA A 371 24.04 -14.76 -12.74
N LEU A 372 24.88 -14.15 -13.60
CA LEU A 372 25.29 -14.74 -14.86
C LEU A 372 26.15 -15.99 -14.65
N GLU A 373 27.12 -15.88 -13.74
CA GLU A 373 28.07 -16.97 -13.48
C GLU A 373 28.60 -16.85 -12.05
N LYS A 374 28.60 -17.96 -11.32
CA LYS A 374 29.14 -18.03 -9.96
C LYS A 374 30.66 -17.71 -9.95
N GLY A 375 31.08 -16.89 -9.00
CA GLY A 375 32.45 -16.45 -8.86
C GLY A 375 32.84 -15.32 -9.81
N LYS A 376 31.90 -14.71 -10.49
CA LYS A 376 32.06 -13.45 -11.23
C LYS A 376 31.50 -12.31 -10.40
N VAL A 377 32.33 -11.35 -10.06
CA VAL A 377 32.04 -10.31 -9.10
C VAL A 377 32.36 -8.92 -9.65
N TRP A 378 31.82 -7.89 -9.05
CA TRP A 378 32.18 -6.51 -9.31
C TRP A 378 33.67 -6.29 -8.95
N ASP A 379 34.36 -5.51 -9.79
CA ASP A 379 35.78 -5.26 -9.69
C ASP A 379 36.12 -3.87 -10.20
N ILE A 380 36.90 -3.11 -9.44
CA ILE A 380 37.47 -1.86 -9.93
C ILE A 380 38.71 -2.18 -10.76
N ASP A 381 38.70 -1.73 -12.02
CA ASP A 381 39.76 -2.01 -12.96
C ASP A 381 41.14 -1.66 -12.37
N SER A 382 42.05 -2.64 -12.41
CA SER A 382 43.44 -2.53 -11.98
C SER A 382 43.61 -2.08 -10.51
N ALA A 383 42.54 -2.23 -9.65
CA ALA A 383 42.52 -1.72 -8.28
C ALA A 383 42.89 -0.21 -8.20
N SER A 384 42.57 0.54 -9.24
CA SER A 384 42.93 1.95 -9.39
C SER A 384 42.35 2.83 -8.30
N ASN A 385 43.10 3.84 -7.86
CA ASN A 385 42.65 4.90 -6.95
C ASN A 385 42.18 6.16 -7.69
N GLU A 386 42.20 6.17 -9.01
CA GLU A 386 41.87 7.36 -9.80
C GLU A 386 40.37 7.54 -9.95
N ASN A 387 39.92 8.80 -10.12
CA ASN A 387 38.58 9.12 -10.56
C ASN A 387 38.37 8.59 -11.98
N GLY A 388 37.22 8.00 -12.25
CA GLY A 388 36.90 7.46 -13.57
C GLY A 388 37.39 6.02 -13.78
N ALA A 389 38.03 5.37 -12.79
CA ALA A 389 38.38 3.96 -12.92
C ALA A 389 37.08 3.12 -13.09
N ASN A 390 37.13 2.23 -14.07
CA ASN A 390 35.96 1.52 -14.54
C ASN A 390 35.45 0.45 -13.55
N LEU A 391 34.17 0.27 -13.43
CA LEU A 391 33.54 -0.87 -12.78
C LEU A 391 33.31 -1.96 -13.83
N ARG A 392 33.86 -3.15 -13.57
CA ARG A 392 33.75 -4.29 -14.49
C ARG A 392 33.36 -5.58 -13.76
N LEU A 393 33.05 -6.61 -14.51
CA LEU A 393 32.90 -7.97 -14.03
C LEU A 393 34.25 -8.69 -14.10
N TRP A 394 34.68 -9.36 -13.01
CA TRP A 394 35.92 -10.10 -12.98
C TRP A 394 35.78 -11.41 -12.21
N LYS A 395 36.69 -12.37 -12.46
CA LYS A 395 36.77 -13.57 -11.63
C LYS A 395 37.19 -13.19 -10.19
N ALA A 396 36.52 -13.77 -9.21
CA ALA A 396 36.79 -13.54 -7.81
C ALA A 396 38.27 -13.88 -7.47
N ASN A 397 38.98 -12.92 -6.90
CA ASN A 397 40.40 -13.03 -6.50
C ASN A 397 40.65 -12.55 -5.07
N GLY A 398 39.65 -12.06 -4.35
CA GLY A 398 39.71 -11.67 -2.94
C GLY A 398 40.40 -10.35 -2.65
N THR A 399 40.78 -9.57 -3.67
CA THR A 399 41.41 -8.26 -3.51
C THR A 399 40.43 -7.19 -3.02
N ASP A 400 40.96 -6.06 -2.56
CA ASP A 400 40.10 -4.91 -2.09
C ASP A 400 39.39 -4.19 -3.23
N ALA A 401 39.81 -4.40 -4.48
CA ALA A 401 39.10 -3.96 -5.68
C ALA A 401 37.72 -4.64 -5.85
N GLN A 402 37.51 -5.80 -5.21
CA GLN A 402 36.30 -6.61 -5.26
C GLN A 402 35.47 -6.57 -3.98
N LYS A 403 35.91 -5.80 -2.98
CA LYS A 403 35.23 -5.62 -1.71
C LYS A 403 34.65 -4.21 -1.63
N PHE A 404 33.37 -4.13 -1.28
CA PHE A 404 32.65 -2.88 -1.24
C PHE A 404 32.02 -2.64 0.14
N SER A 405 32.28 -1.48 0.73
CA SER A 405 31.57 -1.00 1.90
C SER A 405 30.19 -0.48 1.47
N ILE A 406 29.14 -1.11 1.98
CA ILE A 406 27.74 -0.76 1.73
C ILE A 406 27.20 -0.03 2.95
N ARG A 407 26.58 1.13 2.75
CA ARG A 407 25.98 1.93 3.82
C ARG A 407 24.60 2.45 3.43
N VAL A 408 23.60 2.17 4.26
CA VAL A 408 22.26 2.73 4.13
C VAL A 408 22.27 4.19 4.53
N GLN A 409 21.58 5.03 3.77
CA GLN A 409 21.41 6.46 4.02
C GLN A 409 20.05 6.72 4.70
N SER A 410 19.89 7.91 5.29
CA SER A 410 18.66 8.31 5.98
C SER A 410 17.43 8.40 5.06
N ASP A 411 17.66 8.57 3.75
CA ASP A 411 16.62 8.61 2.72
C ASP A 411 16.22 7.21 2.19
N GLY A 412 16.86 6.13 2.69
CA GLY A 412 16.62 4.75 2.28
C GLY A 412 17.47 4.30 1.09
N THR A 413 18.27 5.17 0.50
CA THR A 413 19.27 4.78 -0.51
C THR A 413 20.50 4.19 0.12
N TYR A 414 21.36 3.62 -0.71
CA TYR A 414 22.64 3.04 -0.30
C TYR A 414 23.79 3.77 -1.00
N THR A 415 24.93 3.81 -0.33
CA THR A 415 26.21 4.15 -0.97
C THR A 415 27.08 2.92 -1.05
N ILE A 416 27.79 2.79 -2.16
CA ILE A 416 28.69 1.66 -2.48
C ILE A 416 30.10 2.22 -2.65
N GLU A 417 31.03 1.73 -1.84
CA GLU A 417 32.39 2.25 -1.76
C GLU A 417 33.43 1.12 -1.87
N PRO A 418 34.23 1.04 -2.94
CA PRO A 418 35.27 0.04 -3.06
C PRO A 418 36.38 0.24 -2.00
N LEU A 419 36.85 -0.82 -1.40
CA LEU A 419 37.86 -0.73 -0.34
C LEU A 419 39.25 -0.29 -0.88
N CYS A 420 39.57 -0.58 -2.14
CA CYS A 420 40.85 -0.19 -2.73
C CYS A 420 41.04 1.31 -2.85
N SER A 421 39.98 2.08 -3.02
CA SER A 421 40.06 3.53 -3.32
C SER A 421 39.32 4.41 -2.32
N HIS A 422 38.37 3.85 -1.56
CA HIS A 422 37.43 4.61 -0.69
C HIS A 422 36.65 5.71 -1.41
N LYS A 423 36.55 5.63 -2.74
CA LYS A 423 35.66 6.51 -3.57
C LYS A 423 34.22 6.03 -3.52
N ARG A 424 33.39 6.50 -4.42
CA ARG A 424 31.99 6.04 -4.58
C ARG A 424 31.79 5.41 -5.93
N ILE A 425 31.02 4.33 -6.00
CA ILE A 425 30.47 3.87 -7.26
C ILE A 425 29.51 4.93 -7.76
N ASP A 426 29.67 5.33 -8.99
CA ASP A 426 29.10 6.55 -9.58
C ASP A 426 28.63 6.29 -11.02
N VAL A 427 27.54 6.92 -11.43
CA VAL A 427 27.08 6.91 -12.82
C VAL A 427 27.68 8.10 -13.55
N TRP A 428 28.48 7.86 -14.58
CA TRP A 428 29.14 8.87 -15.36
C TRP A 428 28.18 10.01 -15.76
N GLY A 429 28.52 11.24 -15.36
CA GLY A 429 27.74 12.44 -15.67
C GLY A 429 26.28 12.39 -15.22
N ALA A 430 25.91 11.52 -14.27
CA ALA A 430 24.52 11.25 -13.91
C ALA A 430 23.62 10.94 -15.15
N GLY A 431 24.19 10.27 -16.14
CA GLY A 431 23.58 10.01 -17.43
C GLY A 431 22.27 9.22 -17.32
N LYS A 432 21.33 9.47 -18.25
CA LYS A 432 19.99 8.89 -18.25
C LYS A 432 19.74 7.94 -19.42
N SER A 433 20.74 7.72 -20.25
CA SER A 433 20.66 6.86 -21.43
C SER A 433 21.20 5.47 -21.16
N CYS A 434 20.62 4.45 -21.79
CA CYS A 434 21.19 3.09 -21.82
C CYS A 434 22.62 3.15 -22.33
N GLY A 435 23.49 2.33 -21.73
CA GLY A 435 24.93 2.32 -22.03
C GLY A 435 25.74 3.32 -21.21
N THR A 436 25.12 4.21 -20.41
CA THR A 436 25.87 5.10 -19.52
C THR A 436 26.78 4.29 -18.61
N ASN A 437 28.06 4.63 -18.56
CA ASN A 437 29.06 3.89 -17.82
C ASN A 437 28.88 4.03 -16.30
N ILE A 438 29.24 2.96 -15.58
CA ILE A 438 29.36 2.97 -14.12
C ILE A 438 30.84 2.84 -13.79
N TRP A 439 31.31 3.75 -12.97
CA TRP A 439 32.72 3.86 -12.58
C TRP A 439 32.85 4.23 -11.10
N GLN A 440 34.02 4.51 -10.63
CA GLN A 440 34.22 5.15 -9.32
C GLN A 440 34.57 6.63 -9.48
N TYR A 441 34.13 7.43 -8.51
CA TYR A 441 34.42 8.85 -8.46
C TYR A 441 34.54 9.35 -7.01
N GLU A 442 35.18 10.48 -6.77
CA GLU A 442 35.26 11.10 -5.45
C GLU A 442 33.89 11.36 -4.86
N LYS A 443 33.78 11.39 -3.54
CA LYS A 443 32.52 11.56 -2.81
C LYS A 443 31.96 12.96 -3.03
N ASN A 444 30.85 13.11 -3.70
CA ASN A 444 30.20 14.39 -3.99
C ASN A 444 28.74 14.48 -3.52
N GLY A 445 28.18 13.39 -2.99
CA GLY A 445 26.82 13.33 -2.45
C GLY A 445 25.69 13.41 -3.48
N SER A 446 26.02 13.38 -4.78
CA SER A 446 25.05 13.45 -5.87
C SER A 446 24.16 12.21 -5.93
N SER A 447 23.05 12.31 -6.67
CA SER A 447 22.17 11.16 -6.93
C SER A 447 22.83 10.08 -7.79
N ALA A 448 23.91 10.40 -8.51
CA ALA A 448 24.70 9.43 -9.27
C ALA A 448 25.45 8.44 -8.37
N GLN A 449 25.67 8.79 -7.09
CA GLN A 449 26.37 7.98 -6.09
C GLN A 449 25.44 7.32 -5.08
N LYS A 450 24.12 7.43 -5.29
CA LYS A 450 23.09 6.82 -4.46
C LYS A 450 22.38 5.71 -5.22
N TRP A 451 22.11 4.63 -4.53
CA TRP A 451 21.61 3.40 -5.13
C TRP A 451 20.40 2.85 -4.38
N TYR A 452 19.37 2.38 -5.08
CA TYR A 452 18.33 1.53 -4.53
C TYR A 452 18.73 0.06 -4.71
N LEU A 453 18.57 -0.74 -3.67
CA LEU A 453 18.78 -2.19 -3.71
C LEU A 453 17.40 -2.86 -3.69
N VAL A 454 16.94 -3.30 -4.85
CA VAL A 454 15.58 -3.81 -5.06
C VAL A 454 15.59 -5.33 -5.00
N PRO A 455 15.02 -5.99 -3.98
CA PRO A 455 14.99 -7.44 -3.88
C PRO A 455 14.25 -8.09 -5.04
N VAL A 456 14.83 -9.16 -5.61
CA VAL A 456 14.21 -9.91 -6.72
C VAL A 456 14.11 -11.41 -6.43
N GLY A 457 14.14 -11.77 -5.16
CA GLY A 457 14.05 -13.16 -4.69
C GLY A 457 15.37 -13.91 -4.70
N LYS A 458 15.43 -15.03 -3.98
CA LYS A 458 16.60 -15.91 -3.87
C LYS A 458 17.90 -15.21 -3.42
N GLY A 459 17.78 -14.06 -2.73
CA GLY A 459 18.91 -13.25 -2.27
C GLY A 459 19.59 -12.43 -3.36
N TYR A 460 18.96 -12.25 -4.51
CA TYR A 460 19.39 -11.35 -5.57
C TYR A 460 18.69 -10.00 -5.51
N PHE A 461 19.34 -8.97 -6.06
CA PHE A 461 18.88 -7.59 -6.10
C PHE A 461 19.11 -6.99 -7.48
N TYR A 462 18.22 -6.10 -7.91
CA TYR A 462 18.58 -5.06 -8.87
C TYR A 462 19.28 -3.92 -8.13
N ILE A 463 20.31 -3.35 -8.75
CA ILE A 463 21.04 -2.18 -8.24
C ILE A 463 20.68 -1.01 -9.14
N ASN A 464 19.81 -0.12 -8.66
CA ASN A 464 19.22 0.95 -9.45
C ASN A 464 19.75 2.30 -8.97
N PRO A 465 20.41 3.11 -9.84
CA PRO A 465 20.92 4.41 -9.43
C PRO A 465 19.79 5.43 -9.21
N ALA A 466 19.96 6.31 -8.21
CA ALA A 466 18.95 7.30 -7.88
C ALA A 466 18.84 8.44 -8.92
N CYS A 467 19.83 8.63 -9.78
CA CYS A 467 19.84 9.67 -10.81
C CYS A 467 18.98 9.36 -12.05
N ASN A 468 18.64 8.07 -12.27
CA ASN A 468 17.86 7.62 -13.43
C ASN A 468 16.99 6.41 -13.10
N ASN A 469 16.24 5.86 -14.06
CA ASN A 469 15.37 4.69 -13.88
C ASN A 469 16.02 3.39 -14.40
N LEU A 470 17.32 3.40 -14.66
CA LEU A 470 18.06 2.27 -15.22
C LEU A 470 18.56 1.34 -14.12
N CYS A 471 19.04 0.16 -14.49
CA CYS A 471 19.71 -0.79 -13.62
C CYS A 471 21.19 -0.89 -13.95
N ALA A 472 22.03 -1.26 -12.97
CA ALA A 472 23.33 -1.80 -13.23
C ALA A 472 23.20 -3.10 -14.03
N ASP A 473 23.92 -3.20 -15.13
CA ASP A 473 23.81 -4.26 -16.13
C ASP A 473 25.20 -4.70 -16.60
N VAL A 474 25.43 -6.02 -16.62
CA VAL A 474 26.64 -6.57 -17.23
C VAL A 474 26.47 -6.55 -18.74
N ASP A 475 27.31 -5.76 -19.42
CA ASP A 475 27.19 -5.51 -20.85
C ASP A 475 26.99 -6.80 -21.66
N SER A 476 25.92 -6.78 -22.47
CA SER A 476 25.59 -7.89 -23.40
C SER A 476 25.44 -9.25 -22.69
N ALA A 477 25.17 -9.26 -21.39
CA ALA A 477 25.12 -10.47 -20.54
C ALA A 477 26.39 -11.35 -20.67
N ASN A 478 27.53 -10.75 -20.94
CA ASN A 478 28.79 -11.46 -21.14
C ASN A 478 29.51 -11.72 -19.81
N SER A 479 29.67 -12.99 -19.42
CA SER A 479 30.32 -13.36 -18.16
C SER A 479 31.87 -13.36 -18.19
N LYS A 480 32.50 -12.96 -19.30
CA LYS A 480 33.94 -12.88 -19.39
C LYS A 480 34.50 -11.83 -18.44
N SER A 481 35.68 -12.13 -17.84
CA SER A 481 36.43 -11.14 -17.05
C SER A 481 36.80 -9.93 -17.91
N GLY A 482 36.63 -8.72 -17.37
CA GLY A 482 36.81 -7.45 -18.08
C GLY A 482 35.52 -6.88 -18.70
N THR A 483 34.44 -7.62 -18.68
CA THR A 483 33.13 -7.08 -19.21
C THR A 483 32.70 -5.88 -18.40
N ASN A 484 32.31 -4.82 -19.09
CA ASN A 484 31.85 -3.58 -18.50
C ASN A 484 30.55 -3.75 -17.72
N ILE A 485 30.37 -2.96 -16.65
CA ILE A 485 29.11 -2.78 -15.96
C ILE A 485 28.61 -1.36 -16.25
N ARG A 486 27.41 -1.28 -16.77
CA ARG A 486 26.79 -0.03 -17.26
C ARG A 486 25.37 0.12 -16.78
N CYS A 487 24.75 1.25 -17.04
CA CYS A 487 23.31 1.45 -16.85
C CYS A 487 22.54 0.94 -18.08
N TRP A 488 21.47 0.18 -17.86
CA TRP A 488 20.59 -0.32 -18.91
C TRP A 488 19.13 -0.38 -18.45
N ASP A 489 18.19 -0.36 -19.41
CA ASP A 489 16.78 -0.51 -19.11
C ASP A 489 16.52 -1.78 -18.31
N PRO A 490 15.66 -1.74 -17.27
CA PRO A 490 15.25 -2.92 -16.54
C PRO A 490 14.62 -3.97 -17.47
N ASN A 491 15.21 -5.16 -17.52
CA ASN A 491 14.77 -6.23 -18.41
C ASN A 491 14.64 -7.60 -17.73
N GLY A 492 14.80 -7.65 -16.40
CA GLY A 492 14.62 -8.87 -15.63
C GLY A 492 15.67 -9.95 -15.83
N SER A 493 16.69 -9.72 -16.70
CA SER A 493 17.70 -10.71 -17.05
C SER A 493 18.67 -11.02 -15.90
N LYS A 494 19.45 -12.08 -16.03
CA LYS A 494 20.53 -12.41 -15.09
C LYS A 494 21.64 -11.36 -15.08
N ALA A 495 21.83 -10.60 -16.18
CA ALA A 495 22.82 -9.54 -16.28
C ALA A 495 22.60 -8.41 -15.27
N GLN A 496 21.37 -8.24 -14.80
CA GLN A 496 20.96 -7.19 -13.87
C GLN A 496 20.75 -7.68 -12.44
N LYS A 497 20.93 -8.98 -12.17
CA LYS A 497 20.72 -9.58 -10.86
C LYS A 497 22.07 -9.82 -10.17
N PHE A 498 22.20 -9.24 -8.95
CA PHE A 498 23.43 -9.32 -8.17
C PHE A 498 23.13 -9.79 -6.75
N LYS A 499 24.08 -10.55 -6.18
CA LYS A 499 24.01 -11.07 -4.82
C LYS A 499 25.09 -10.44 -3.96
N PHE A 500 24.70 -9.98 -2.78
CA PHE A 500 25.61 -9.41 -1.80
C PHE A 500 26.12 -10.51 -0.85
N ILE A 501 27.40 -10.83 -0.92
CA ILE A 501 28.06 -11.83 -0.08
C ILE A 501 28.87 -11.08 0.96
N LYS A 502 28.43 -11.16 2.23
CA LYS A 502 29.08 -10.45 3.33
C LYS A 502 30.51 -11.01 3.56
N VAL A 503 31.47 -10.11 3.61
CA VAL A 503 32.85 -10.45 3.98
C VAL A 503 32.90 -10.61 5.50
N LYS A 504 33.47 -11.70 5.96
CA LYS A 504 33.61 -12.01 7.40
C LYS A 504 34.67 -11.11 8.05
#